data_11dc905b997d92d0e6299fa700c4a374
#
_entry.id   11dc905b997d92d0e6299fa700c4a374
#
_cell.length_a   1.000
_cell.length_b   1.000
_cell.length_c   1.000
_cell.angle_alpha   90.00
_cell.angle_beta   90.00
_cell.angle_gamma   90.00
#
_symmetry.space_group_name_H-M   'P 1'
#
loop_
_entity.id
_entity.type
_entity.pdbx_description
1 polymer ?
#
loop_
_entity_poly.entity_id
_entity_poly.type
_entity_poly.pdbx_seq_one_letter_code
_entity_poly.pdbx_strand_id
1 'polypeptide(L)'
;MNNRFRFLLLAMILLSISNTAFAQKKPSKKSVLAAMRLTNNYFMNKWPDAGKTIITNKERKSNIWTRGVYYEGLLALHTVETKNANKKNYEAYTMQWGQKHNWSLNGGSNTRHADNHCAAQAYYDIFALRGKKETFMLDTIKTSIDKMLTTQRVDDWSWIDALQMAMPVFVRLGVHYNDTAYFNRMYAMYAFTKYNHGGKGLYNAADKLWWRDKDFVAPYKEPNGEDCYWSRGNGWVVAAFVRVLDMLPKTDPHYNEYLQDYKDLCAAILPLQRTDGLWNVSLHDSTHFGGKEMTGTALFVYGFAYGINKGILDKKIYQPVINKAWNAMVKDCVQPNGFLGWVQGTGKEPKDGQPLSYDKQPDFEDYGLGCFLLAGSEVYKLK
;
A
#
# COMPACT_ATOMS: atom_id res chain seq x y z
N MET A 1 31.33 -77.07 11.03
CA MET A 1 32.07 -76.06 10.32
C MET A 1 31.20 -74.83 10.33
N ASN A 2 31.64 -73.79 11.08
CA ASN A 2 30.81 -72.74 11.64
C ASN A 2 30.77 -71.51 10.72
N ASN A 3 29.60 -71.14 10.27
CA ASN A 3 29.33 -69.85 9.69
C ASN A 3 28.82 -68.90 10.77
N ARG A 4 29.65 -67.93 11.15
CA ARG A 4 29.22 -66.84 12.02
C ARG A 4 28.68 -65.69 11.15
N PHE A 5 27.36 -65.52 11.17
CA PHE A 5 26.70 -64.35 10.67
C PHE A 5 26.96 -63.17 11.63
N ARG A 6 27.68 -62.15 11.15
CA ARG A 6 27.80 -60.86 11.83
C ARG A 6 26.64 -60.00 11.37
N PHE A 7 25.68 -59.78 12.24
CA PHE A 7 24.66 -58.74 12.10
C PHE A 7 25.35 -57.38 12.34
N LEU A 8 25.50 -56.59 11.26
CA LEU A 8 25.81 -55.17 11.37
C LEU A 8 24.49 -54.44 11.65
N LEU A 9 24.32 -53.98 12.87
CA LEU A 9 23.28 -53.04 13.26
C LEU A 9 23.69 -51.66 12.68
N LEU A 10 23.12 -51.27 11.55
CA LEU A 10 23.17 -49.87 11.09
C LEU A 10 22.26 -49.09 11.99
N ALA A 11 22.79 -48.39 12.98
CA ALA A 11 22.09 -47.35 13.68
C ALA A 11 21.89 -46.17 12.73
N MET A 12 20.71 -46.09 12.11
CA MET A 12 20.23 -44.84 11.45
C MET A 12 20.00 -43.80 12.54
N ILE A 13 21.01 -42.95 12.75
CA ILE A 13 20.80 -41.69 13.44
C ILE A 13 19.96 -40.81 12.52
N LEU A 14 18.66 -40.85 12.73
CA LEU A 14 17.76 -39.81 12.23
C LEU A 14 18.15 -38.50 12.92
N LEU A 15 19.04 -37.72 12.27
CA LEU A 15 19.18 -36.32 12.57
C LEU A 15 17.84 -35.68 12.22
N SER A 16 16.94 -35.61 13.16
CA SER A 16 15.84 -34.68 13.15
C SER A 16 16.46 -33.29 13.19
N ILE A 17 16.68 -32.69 12.01
CA ILE A 17 16.89 -31.27 11.88
C ILE A 17 15.55 -30.66 12.35
N SER A 18 15.46 -30.43 13.65
CA SER A 18 14.46 -29.54 14.19
C SER A 18 14.72 -28.18 13.55
N ASN A 19 14.01 -27.88 12.46
CA ASN A 19 13.79 -26.52 12.02
C ASN A 19 13.10 -25.81 13.20
N THR A 20 13.88 -25.38 14.19
CA THR A 20 13.48 -24.30 15.07
C THR A 20 13.38 -23.08 14.17
N ALA A 21 12.23 -22.94 13.49
CA ALA A 21 11.80 -21.66 13.01
C ALA A 21 11.86 -20.75 14.24
N PHE A 22 12.92 -19.96 14.36
CA PHE A 22 12.98 -18.89 15.34
C PHE A 22 11.72 -18.07 15.13
N ALA A 23 10.70 -18.30 15.98
CA ALA A 23 9.48 -17.52 15.95
C ALA A 23 9.93 -16.06 16.09
N GLN A 24 9.91 -15.34 14.97
CA GLN A 24 10.40 -13.97 14.96
C GLN A 24 9.61 -13.19 15.98
N LYS A 25 10.32 -12.53 16.90
CA LYS A 25 9.74 -11.80 18.01
C LYS A 25 8.68 -10.83 17.48
N LYS A 26 7.46 -10.97 17.98
CA LYS A 26 6.37 -10.03 17.68
C LYS A 26 6.83 -8.61 18.05
N PRO A 27 6.72 -7.63 17.14
CA PRO A 27 7.06 -6.25 17.44
C PRO A 27 6.15 -5.69 18.55
N SER A 28 6.73 -4.98 19.50
CA SER A 28 5.93 -4.33 20.55
C SER A 28 5.29 -3.05 20.03
N LYS A 29 4.13 -2.66 20.56
CA LYS A 29 3.50 -1.37 20.24
C LYS A 29 4.46 -0.20 20.41
N LYS A 30 5.29 -0.23 21.47
CA LYS A 30 6.29 0.81 21.74
C LYS A 30 7.35 0.87 20.65
N SER A 31 7.87 -0.26 20.17
CA SER A 31 8.90 -0.31 19.11
C SER A 31 8.31 0.10 17.75
N VAL A 32 7.09 -0.32 17.43
CA VAL A 32 6.39 0.09 16.20
C VAL A 32 6.21 1.60 16.17
N LEU A 33 5.65 2.18 17.22
CA LEU A 33 5.42 3.62 17.29
C LEU A 33 6.74 4.42 17.29
N ALA A 34 7.80 3.88 17.89
CA ALA A 34 9.13 4.52 17.88
C ALA A 34 9.70 4.59 16.46
N ALA A 35 9.61 3.51 15.68
CA ALA A 35 10.08 3.49 14.29
C ALA A 35 9.27 4.47 13.42
N MET A 36 7.95 4.47 13.54
CA MET A 36 7.08 5.42 12.82
C MET A 36 7.41 6.87 13.15
N ARG A 37 7.63 7.20 14.43
CA ARG A 37 8.02 8.55 14.86
C ARG A 37 9.37 8.97 14.31
N LEU A 38 10.35 8.06 14.35
CA LEU A 38 11.71 8.33 13.88
C LEU A 38 11.70 8.72 12.40
N THR A 39 11.05 7.92 11.56
CA THR A 39 10.98 8.16 10.12
C THR A 39 10.16 9.40 9.78
N ASN A 40 9.03 9.61 10.47
CA ASN A 40 8.20 10.79 10.25
C ASN A 40 8.91 12.09 10.71
N ASN A 41 9.62 12.07 11.83
CA ASN A 41 10.35 13.24 12.31
C ASN A 41 11.48 13.62 11.34
N TYR A 42 12.20 12.63 10.79
CA TYR A 42 13.19 12.88 9.74
C TYR A 42 12.55 13.66 8.58
N PHE A 43 11.41 13.18 8.08
CA PHE A 43 10.74 13.81 6.95
C PHE A 43 10.25 15.23 7.25
N MET A 44 9.54 15.42 8.38
CA MET A 44 9.02 16.74 8.75
C MET A 44 10.13 17.76 9.02
N ASN A 45 11.28 17.33 9.57
CA ASN A 45 12.44 18.19 9.78
C ASN A 45 13.10 18.58 8.46
N LYS A 46 13.13 17.67 7.48
CA LYS A 46 13.67 17.91 6.15
C LYS A 46 12.77 18.84 5.32
N TRP A 47 11.45 18.71 5.51
CA TRP A 47 10.43 19.46 4.78
C TRP A 47 9.53 20.28 5.72
N PRO A 48 10.07 21.29 6.42
CA PRO A 48 9.31 22.06 7.40
C PRO A 48 8.16 22.88 6.78
N ASP A 49 8.30 23.31 5.52
CA ASP A 49 7.20 23.92 4.75
C ASP A 49 6.39 22.83 4.03
N ALA A 50 5.24 22.49 4.59
CA ALA A 50 4.35 21.48 4.06
C ALA A 50 3.88 21.75 2.63
N GLY A 51 3.71 23.04 2.27
CA GLY A 51 3.22 23.46 0.96
C GLY A 51 4.31 23.66 -0.10
N LYS A 52 5.59 23.47 0.27
CA LYS A 52 6.71 23.65 -0.68
C LYS A 52 6.57 22.72 -1.87
N THR A 53 6.93 23.23 -3.04
CA THR A 53 7.04 22.43 -4.27
C THR A 53 8.05 21.30 -4.10
N ILE A 54 7.78 20.18 -4.76
CA ILE A 54 8.66 19.02 -4.82
C ILE A 54 9.53 19.15 -6.06
N ILE A 55 10.84 18.98 -5.89
CA ILE A 55 11.81 19.04 -6.99
C ILE A 55 12.42 17.66 -7.16
N THR A 56 12.22 17.07 -8.33
CA THR A 56 12.90 15.85 -8.79
C THR A 56 13.64 16.17 -10.09
N ASN A 57 13.17 15.66 -11.22
CA ASN A 57 13.63 16.07 -12.56
C ASN A 57 13.01 17.41 -13.02
N LYS A 58 11.95 17.86 -12.37
CA LYS A 58 11.28 19.15 -12.56
C LYS A 58 10.57 19.58 -11.27
N GLU A 59 10.23 20.85 -11.20
CA GLU A 59 9.39 21.37 -10.12
C GLU A 59 7.94 20.89 -10.26
N ARG A 60 7.35 20.49 -9.14
CA ARG A 60 5.95 19.99 -9.05
C ARG A 60 5.27 20.56 -7.82
N LYS A 61 3.99 20.86 -7.93
CA LYS A 61 3.15 21.15 -6.75
C LYS A 61 3.10 19.91 -5.84
N SER A 62 3.09 20.13 -4.52
CA SER A 62 3.10 19.00 -3.57
C SER A 62 1.73 18.32 -3.39
N ASN A 63 0.63 18.84 -3.95
CA ASN A 63 -0.67 18.15 -3.95
C ASN A 63 -0.78 17.09 -5.05
N ILE A 64 0.23 16.25 -5.18
CA ILE A 64 0.30 15.09 -6.07
C ILE A 64 0.23 13.79 -5.27
N TRP A 65 0.04 12.67 -5.96
CA TRP A 65 -0.15 11.37 -5.33
C TRP A 65 0.96 10.96 -4.36
N THR A 66 2.23 11.24 -4.69
CA THR A 66 3.37 10.86 -3.84
C THR A 66 3.26 11.49 -2.45
N ARG A 67 2.99 12.78 -2.39
CA ARG A 67 2.80 13.49 -1.14
C ARG A 67 1.42 13.19 -0.51
N GLY A 68 0.39 12.93 -1.32
CA GLY A 68 -0.92 12.48 -0.86
C GLY A 68 -0.81 11.21 -0.01
N VAL A 69 -0.10 10.19 -0.50
CA VAL A 69 0.15 8.93 0.23
C VAL A 69 0.94 9.17 1.53
N TYR A 70 1.91 10.10 1.54
CA TYR A 70 2.58 10.47 2.79
C TYR A 70 1.56 10.97 3.84
N TYR A 71 0.66 11.88 3.48
CA TYR A 71 -0.34 12.40 4.42
C TYR A 71 -1.36 11.35 4.85
N GLU A 72 -1.71 10.40 3.98
CA GLU A 72 -2.49 9.22 4.40
C GLU A 72 -1.77 8.45 5.51
N GLY A 73 -0.48 8.20 5.36
CA GLY A 73 0.37 7.57 6.36
C GLY A 73 0.52 8.41 7.65
N LEU A 74 0.69 9.73 7.52
CA LEU A 74 0.80 10.64 8.67
C LEU A 74 -0.48 10.64 9.50
N LEU A 75 -1.65 10.67 8.85
CA LEU A 75 -2.95 10.60 9.54
C LEU A 75 -3.20 9.22 10.14
N ALA A 76 -2.71 8.14 9.52
CA ALA A 76 -2.72 6.81 10.12
C ALA A 76 -1.83 6.76 11.38
N LEU A 77 -0.62 7.36 11.35
CA LEU A 77 0.23 7.53 12.54
C LEU A 77 -0.49 8.33 13.61
N HIS A 78 -1.17 9.43 13.26
CA HIS A 78 -1.97 10.23 14.18
C HIS A 78 -2.98 9.37 14.97
N THR A 79 -3.64 8.40 14.34
CA THR A 79 -4.65 7.56 15.01
C THR A 79 -4.07 6.68 16.12
N VAL A 80 -2.81 6.26 15.99
CA VAL A 80 -2.11 5.39 16.96
C VAL A 80 -1.13 6.14 17.86
N GLU A 81 -0.93 7.43 17.62
CA GLU A 81 -0.08 8.29 18.42
C GLU A 81 -0.64 8.46 19.85
N THR A 82 0.23 8.40 20.84
CA THR A 82 -0.14 8.50 22.26
C THR A 82 0.16 9.87 22.89
N LYS A 83 1.01 10.68 22.25
CA LYS A 83 1.38 12.01 22.72
C LYS A 83 0.53 13.10 22.06
N ASN A 84 -0.24 13.84 22.84
CA ASN A 84 -1.11 14.90 22.31
C ASN A 84 -0.34 15.99 21.55
N ALA A 85 0.87 16.33 21.97
CA ALA A 85 1.71 17.31 21.27
C ALA A 85 2.03 16.85 19.84
N ASN A 86 2.38 15.55 19.66
CA ASN A 86 2.64 14.99 18.34
C ASN A 86 1.37 14.99 17.48
N LYS A 87 0.22 14.59 18.04
CA LYS A 87 -1.07 14.62 17.32
C LYS A 87 -1.38 16.01 16.78
N LYS A 88 -1.27 17.04 17.64
CA LYS A 88 -1.47 18.43 17.23
C LYS A 88 -0.50 18.87 16.13
N ASN A 89 0.76 18.42 16.20
CA ASN A 89 1.76 18.76 15.20
C ASN A 89 1.45 18.10 13.84
N TYR A 90 1.06 16.82 13.82
CA TYR A 90 0.67 16.11 12.60
C TYR A 90 -0.58 16.73 11.97
N GLU A 91 -1.56 17.07 12.78
CA GLU A 91 -2.77 17.78 12.34
C GLU A 91 -2.42 19.14 11.73
N ALA A 92 -1.63 19.97 12.44
CA ALA A 92 -1.22 21.29 11.96
C ALA A 92 -0.44 21.21 10.64
N TYR A 93 0.46 20.24 10.52
CA TYR A 93 1.25 20.04 9.31
C TYR A 93 0.37 19.64 8.11
N THR A 94 -0.62 18.76 8.33
CA THR A 94 -1.59 18.39 7.30
C THR A 94 -2.49 19.56 6.91
N MET A 95 -2.97 20.33 7.89
CA MET A 95 -3.78 21.52 7.67
C MET A 95 -3.03 22.56 6.84
N GLN A 96 -1.76 22.82 7.18
CA GLN A 96 -0.90 23.74 6.44
C GLN A 96 -0.77 23.32 4.97
N TRP A 97 -0.57 22.04 4.71
CA TRP A 97 -0.50 21.52 3.34
C TRP A 97 -1.82 21.75 2.58
N GLY A 98 -2.95 21.37 3.16
CA GLY A 98 -4.26 21.57 2.53
C GLY A 98 -4.55 23.05 2.25
N GLN A 99 -4.27 23.94 3.22
CA GLN A 99 -4.46 25.39 3.10
C GLN A 99 -3.58 26.01 2.02
N LYS A 100 -2.30 25.62 1.94
CA LYS A 100 -1.36 26.08 0.89
C LYS A 100 -1.80 25.73 -0.53
N HIS A 101 -2.57 24.65 -0.66
CA HIS A 101 -3.16 24.22 -1.93
C HIS A 101 -4.63 24.61 -2.09
N ASN A 102 -5.20 25.41 -1.17
CA ASN A 102 -6.62 25.78 -1.17
C ASN A 102 -7.54 24.55 -1.29
N TRP A 103 -7.14 23.42 -0.70
CA TRP A 103 -7.86 22.12 -0.75
C TRP A 103 -8.16 21.66 -2.19
N SER A 104 -7.37 22.13 -3.14
CA SER A 104 -7.55 21.82 -4.55
C SER A 104 -6.82 20.53 -4.93
N LEU A 105 -7.33 19.87 -5.97
CA LEU A 105 -6.65 18.77 -6.64
C LEU A 105 -5.62 19.31 -7.63
N ASN A 106 -4.55 18.57 -7.88
CA ASN A 106 -3.72 18.83 -9.04
C ASN A 106 -4.58 18.59 -10.30
N GLY A 107 -4.65 19.61 -11.19
CA GLY A 107 -5.62 19.60 -12.29
C GLY A 107 -7.01 20.17 -11.95
N GLY A 108 -7.26 20.57 -10.70
CA GLY A 108 -8.48 21.24 -10.25
C GLY A 108 -9.74 20.36 -10.31
N SER A 109 -10.90 21.00 -10.33
CA SER A 109 -12.21 20.33 -10.30
C SER A 109 -12.65 19.69 -11.64
N ASN A 110 -11.81 19.72 -12.66
CA ASN A 110 -12.07 19.05 -13.94
C ASN A 110 -11.24 17.79 -14.15
N THR A 111 -10.36 17.48 -13.20
CA THR A 111 -9.51 16.29 -13.32
C THR A 111 -10.32 15.00 -13.23
N ARG A 112 -9.97 14.04 -14.08
CA ARG A 112 -10.46 12.65 -14.01
C ARG A 112 -9.31 11.69 -13.69
N HIS A 113 -8.08 12.23 -13.57
CA HIS A 113 -6.88 11.42 -13.37
C HIS A 113 -6.80 10.96 -11.92
N ALA A 114 -6.68 9.65 -11.72
CA ALA A 114 -6.67 9.05 -10.40
C ALA A 114 -5.54 9.58 -9.49
N ASP A 115 -4.33 9.79 -10.01
CA ASP A 115 -3.22 10.34 -9.25
C ASP A 115 -3.53 11.72 -8.66
N ASN A 116 -4.33 12.52 -9.39
CA ASN A 116 -4.76 13.82 -8.89
C ASN A 116 -5.82 13.70 -7.77
N HIS A 117 -6.61 12.62 -7.79
CA HIS A 117 -7.59 12.34 -6.74
C HIS A 117 -6.94 11.88 -5.42
N CYS A 118 -5.72 11.36 -5.46
CA CYS A 118 -5.06 10.79 -4.27
C CYS A 118 -5.00 11.78 -3.10
N ALA A 119 -4.67 13.05 -3.33
CA ALA A 119 -4.63 14.08 -2.29
C ALA A 119 -5.98 14.23 -1.54
N ALA A 120 -7.09 13.94 -2.21
CA ALA A 120 -8.42 14.00 -1.64
C ALA A 120 -8.63 13.04 -0.47
N GLN A 121 -7.89 11.92 -0.43
CA GLN A 121 -7.96 10.98 0.68
C GLN A 121 -7.50 11.63 1.99
N ALA A 122 -6.34 12.29 1.95
CA ALA A 122 -5.83 13.01 3.11
C ALA A 122 -6.69 14.23 3.48
N TYR A 123 -7.22 14.96 2.48
CA TYR A 123 -8.17 16.06 2.74
C TYR A 123 -9.44 15.58 3.45
N TYR A 124 -9.99 14.46 3.01
CA TYR A 124 -11.14 13.88 3.69
C TYR A 124 -10.79 13.38 5.09
N ASP A 125 -9.65 12.72 5.27
CA ASP A 125 -9.25 12.17 6.57
C ASP A 125 -9.05 13.29 7.61
N ILE A 126 -8.41 14.42 7.25
CA ILE A 126 -8.29 15.58 8.14
C ILE A 126 -9.64 16.29 8.38
N PHE A 127 -10.49 16.41 7.36
CA PHE A 127 -11.86 16.89 7.50
C PHE A 127 -12.66 16.06 8.50
N ALA A 128 -12.58 14.73 8.40
CA ALA A 128 -13.24 13.82 9.33
C ALA A 128 -12.69 13.95 10.75
N LEU A 129 -11.38 14.06 10.90
CA LEU A 129 -10.70 14.26 12.19
C LEU A 129 -11.16 15.56 12.87
N ARG A 130 -11.44 16.61 12.11
CA ARG A 130 -11.94 17.92 12.60
C ARG A 130 -13.45 17.96 12.81
N GLY A 131 -14.11 16.82 12.80
CA GLY A 131 -15.54 16.68 13.09
C GLY A 131 -16.46 17.06 11.93
N LYS A 132 -15.98 17.02 10.69
CA LYS A 132 -16.77 17.22 9.46
C LYS A 132 -17.47 18.57 9.33
N LYS A 133 -16.89 19.62 9.90
CA LYS A 133 -17.49 20.96 9.92
C LYS A 133 -17.08 21.85 8.75
N GLU A 134 -15.85 21.66 8.25
CA GLU A 134 -15.22 22.55 7.28
C GLU A 134 -15.41 22.01 5.86
N THR A 135 -16.68 21.97 5.39
CA THR A 135 -17.09 21.31 4.12
C THR A 135 -16.36 21.84 2.89
N PHE A 136 -15.89 23.09 2.92
CA PHE A 136 -15.10 23.68 1.82
C PHE A 136 -13.84 22.87 1.47
N MET A 137 -13.32 22.07 2.41
CA MET A 137 -12.20 21.16 2.14
C MET A 137 -12.53 20.09 1.10
N LEU A 138 -13.81 19.84 0.85
CA LEU A 138 -14.28 18.82 -0.08
C LEU A 138 -14.79 19.40 -1.42
N ASP A 139 -14.91 20.72 -1.58
CA ASP A 139 -15.60 21.34 -2.72
C ASP A 139 -14.98 20.95 -4.07
N THR A 140 -13.65 21.05 -4.20
CA THR A 140 -12.94 20.68 -5.42
C THR A 140 -13.05 19.18 -5.70
N ILE A 141 -12.96 18.36 -4.64
CA ILE A 141 -13.06 16.90 -4.72
C ILE A 141 -14.45 16.50 -5.20
N LYS A 142 -15.47 17.00 -4.50
CA LYS A 142 -16.87 16.70 -4.82
C LYS A 142 -17.18 17.09 -6.25
N THR A 143 -16.84 18.32 -6.67
CA THR A 143 -17.07 18.81 -8.03
C THR A 143 -16.39 17.92 -9.07
N SER A 144 -15.16 17.47 -8.82
CA SER A 144 -14.43 16.59 -9.74
C SER A 144 -15.12 15.24 -9.90
N ILE A 145 -15.48 14.61 -8.79
CA ILE A 145 -16.12 13.28 -8.81
C ILE A 145 -17.55 13.37 -9.34
N ASP A 146 -18.34 14.38 -8.95
CA ASP A 146 -19.71 14.55 -9.46
C ASP A 146 -19.75 14.61 -11.00
N LYS A 147 -18.79 15.30 -11.62
CA LYS A 147 -18.65 15.28 -13.08
C LYS A 147 -18.39 13.89 -13.66
N MET A 148 -17.73 13.03 -12.91
CA MET A 148 -17.54 11.64 -13.33
C MET A 148 -18.82 10.82 -13.20
N LEU A 149 -19.71 11.14 -12.25
CA LEU A 149 -21.01 10.48 -12.10
C LEU A 149 -21.93 10.74 -13.29
N THR A 150 -21.84 11.92 -13.91
CA THR A 150 -22.72 12.33 -15.01
C THR A 150 -22.34 11.77 -16.38
N THR A 151 -21.25 11.03 -16.52
CA THR A 151 -20.78 10.48 -17.79
C THR A 151 -20.89 8.96 -17.81
N GLN A 152 -20.95 8.35 -19.02
CA GLN A 152 -20.91 6.90 -19.19
C GLN A 152 -19.48 6.34 -19.22
N ARG A 153 -18.45 7.21 -19.22
CA ARG A 153 -17.06 6.83 -19.32
C ARG A 153 -16.61 6.08 -18.05
N VAL A 154 -15.99 4.91 -18.20
CA VAL A 154 -15.52 4.03 -17.12
C VAL A 154 -14.04 3.63 -17.24
N ASP A 155 -13.34 4.09 -18.29
CA ASP A 155 -11.98 3.69 -18.66
C ASP A 155 -10.88 4.60 -18.09
N ASP A 156 -11.22 5.46 -17.12
CA ASP A 156 -10.28 6.41 -16.53
C ASP A 156 -9.15 5.72 -15.72
N TRP A 157 -9.38 4.51 -15.23
CA TRP A 157 -8.41 3.75 -14.45
C TRP A 157 -7.73 2.69 -15.31
N SER A 158 -6.80 3.14 -16.15
CA SER A 158 -6.09 2.31 -17.13
C SER A 158 -4.85 1.60 -16.56
N TRP A 159 -4.63 1.71 -15.27
CA TRP A 159 -3.54 1.06 -14.52
C TRP A 159 -3.98 0.80 -13.08
N ILE A 160 -3.42 -0.24 -12.47
CA ILE A 160 -3.92 -0.74 -11.17
C ILE A 160 -3.66 0.20 -10.00
N ASP A 161 -2.61 1.05 -10.06
CA ASP A 161 -2.33 2.04 -9.01
C ASP A 161 -3.50 3.02 -8.85
N ALA A 162 -4.24 3.29 -9.95
CA ALA A 162 -5.41 4.15 -9.96
C ALA A 162 -6.49 3.70 -8.96
N LEU A 163 -6.56 2.40 -8.66
CA LEU A 163 -7.51 1.86 -7.68
C LEU A 163 -7.26 2.46 -6.30
N GLN A 164 -6.00 2.48 -5.83
CA GLN A 164 -5.65 3.13 -4.56
C GLN A 164 -5.82 4.65 -4.63
N MET A 165 -5.47 5.26 -5.74
CA MET A 165 -5.49 6.71 -5.85
C MET A 165 -6.91 7.29 -5.83
N ALA A 166 -7.91 6.56 -6.36
CA ALA A 166 -9.25 7.10 -6.56
C ALA A 166 -10.39 6.37 -5.84
N MET A 167 -10.44 5.02 -5.80
CA MET A 167 -11.58 4.29 -5.20
C MET A 167 -11.93 4.77 -3.80
N PRO A 168 -10.96 4.97 -2.88
CA PRO A 168 -11.28 5.42 -1.52
C PRO A 168 -11.95 6.80 -1.48
N VAL A 169 -11.73 7.65 -2.48
CA VAL A 169 -12.40 8.97 -2.57
C VAL A 169 -13.88 8.81 -2.85
N PHE A 170 -14.24 7.93 -3.79
CA PHE A 170 -15.64 7.63 -4.10
C PHE A 170 -16.37 7.08 -2.88
N VAL A 171 -15.77 6.12 -2.17
CA VAL A 171 -16.38 5.56 -0.94
C VAL A 171 -16.59 6.63 0.11
N ARG A 172 -15.59 7.50 0.35
CA ARG A 172 -15.68 8.58 1.33
C ARG A 172 -16.80 9.56 1.03
N LEU A 173 -16.94 9.96 -0.22
CA LEU A 173 -18.01 10.87 -0.65
C LEU A 173 -19.37 10.18 -0.56
N GLY A 174 -19.51 8.94 -1.03
CA GLY A 174 -20.75 8.18 -0.96
C GLY A 174 -21.24 8.00 0.47
N VAL A 175 -20.34 7.67 1.40
CA VAL A 175 -20.68 7.57 2.83
C VAL A 175 -21.02 8.94 3.42
N HIS A 176 -20.25 9.98 3.08
CA HIS A 176 -20.47 11.31 3.63
C HIS A 176 -21.78 11.93 3.21
N TYR A 177 -22.13 11.81 1.92
CA TYR A 177 -23.37 12.38 1.34
C TYR A 177 -24.54 11.40 1.37
N ASN A 178 -24.34 10.17 1.85
CA ASN A 178 -25.33 9.08 1.85
C ASN A 178 -25.90 8.85 0.43
N ASP A 179 -25.03 8.76 -0.57
CA ASP A 179 -25.39 8.64 -1.97
C ASP A 179 -24.67 7.44 -2.62
N THR A 180 -25.45 6.44 -3.02
CA THR A 180 -24.95 5.20 -3.64
C THR A 180 -24.45 5.40 -5.08
N ALA A 181 -24.74 6.52 -5.73
CA ALA A 181 -24.23 6.82 -7.06
C ALA A 181 -22.69 6.80 -7.12
N TYR A 182 -22.04 7.24 -6.03
CA TYR A 182 -20.59 7.16 -5.90
C TYR A 182 -20.10 5.71 -5.88
N PHE A 183 -20.77 4.82 -5.14
CA PHE A 183 -20.40 3.40 -5.06
C PHE A 183 -20.61 2.70 -6.41
N ASN A 184 -21.74 2.97 -7.05
CA ASN A 184 -22.07 2.41 -8.37
C ASN A 184 -21.06 2.84 -9.44
N ARG A 185 -20.67 4.13 -9.45
CA ARG A 185 -19.64 4.62 -10.37
C ARG A 185 -18.28 4.00 -10.10
N MET A 186 -17.88 3.94 -8.83
CA MET A 186 -16.64 3.29 -8.41
C MET A 186 -16.59 1.85 -8.89
N TYR A 187 -17.66 1.09 -8.68
CA TYR A 187 -17.72 -0.30 -9.12
C TYR A 187 -17.65 -0.43 -10.64
N ALA A 188 -18.38 0.38 -11.39
CA ALA A 188 -18.35 0.34 -12.86
C ALA A 188 -16.93 0.56 -13.41
N MET A 189 -16.17 1.49 -12.85
CA MET A 189 -14.79 1.77 -13.23
C MET A 189 -13.83 0.64 -12.77
N TYR A 190 -14.01 0.14 -11.55
CA TYR A 190 -13.28 -1.01 -11.03
C TYR A 190 -13.49 -2.27 -11.90
N ALA A 191 -14.74 -2.61 -12.18
CA ALA A 191 -15.10 -3.76 -13.00
C ALA A 191 -14.53 -3.64 -14.43
N PHE A 192 -14.55 -2.43 -15.00
CA PHE A 192 -13.92 -2.20 -16.30
C PHE A 192 -12.41 -2.44 -16.25
N THR A 193 -11.71 -1.90 -15.25
CA THR A 193 -10.27 -2.12 -15.05
C THR A 193 -9.96 -3.61 -14.86
N LYS A 194 -10.75 -4.29 -14.05
CA LYS A 194 -10.58 -5.71 -13.71
C LYS A 194 -10.79 -6.62 -14.90
N TYR A 195 -11.87 -6.42 -15.67
CA TYR A 195 -12.37 -7.40 -16.63
C TYR A 195 -12.21 -7.00 -18.10
N ASN A 196 -12.11 -5.69 -18.40
CA ASN A 196 -12.28 -5.21 -19.77
C ASN A 196 -11.13 -4.32 -20.28
N HIS A 197 -10.34 -3.71 -19.38
CA HIS A 197 -9.30 -2.78 -19.82
C HIS A 197 -8.30 -3.49 -20.76
N GLY A 198 -7.96 -2.84 -21.88
CA GLY A 198 -7.11 -3.43 -22.91
C GLY A 198 -7.70 -4.67 -23.60
N GLY A 199 -9.01 -4.93 -23.46
CA GLY A 199 -9.74 -6.05 -24.06
C GLY A 199 -9.69 -7.36 -23.25
N LYS A 200 -8.87 -7.42 -22.18
CA LYS A 200 -8.72 -8.63 -21.34
C LYS A 200 -8.86 -8.35 -19.84
N GLY A 201 -8.88 -7.07 -19.45
CA GLY A 201 -8.78 -6.67 -18.05
C GLY A 201 -7.35 -6.79 -17.50
N LEU A 202 -7.17 -6.26 -16.29
CA LEU A 202 -5.86 -6.25 -15.61
C LEU A 202 -5.75 -7.30 -14.49
N TYR A 203 -6.78 -8.09 -14.23
CA TYR A 203 -6.78 -9.14 -13.23
C TYR A 203 -6.56 -10.51 -13.85
N ASN A 204 -5.54 -11.24 -13.42
CA ASN A 204 -5.34 -12.62 -13.77
C ASN A 204 -6.06 -13.53 -12.76
N ALA A 205 -7.15 -14.14 -13.16
CA ALA A 205 -7.95 -15.00 -12.29
C ALA A 205 -7.23 -16.32 -11.92
N ALA A 206 -6.27 -16.77 -12.72
CA ALA A 206 -5.48 -17.98 -12.43
C ALA A 206 -4.49 -17.73 -11.29
N ASP A 207 -3.74 -16.62 -11.36
CA ASP A 207 -2.70 -16.26 -10.40
C ASP A 207 -3.24 -15.41 -9.25
N LYS A 208 -4.46 -14.83 -9.41
CA LYS A 208 -5.09 -13.91 -8.45
C LYS A 208 -4.24 -12.65 -8.18
N LEU A 209 -3.45 -12.28 -9.17
CA LEU A 209 -2.58 -11.12 -9.19
C LEU A 209 -3.00 -10.17 -10.32
N TRP A 210 -2.45 -8.96 -10.31
CA TRP A 210 -2.82 -7.90 -11.24
C TRP A 210 -1.62 -7.48 -12.08
N TRP A 211 -1.78 -7.48 -13.41
CA TRP A 211 -0.89 -6.78 -14.32
C TRP A 211 -1.02 -5.27 -14.11
N ARG A 212 0.10 -4.55 -14.15
CA ARG A 212 0.11 -3.12 -13.88
C ARG A 212 -0.79 -2.32 -14.83
N ASP A 213 -0.70 -2.59 -16.11
CA ASP A 213 -1.54 -2.04 -17.19
C ASP A 213 -1.56 -3.00 -18.40
N LYS A 214 -2.25 -2.61 -19.47
CA LYS A 214 -2.41 -3.43 -20.67
C LYS A 214 -1.08 -3.85 -21.35
N ASP A 215 0.00 -3.09 -21.14
CA ASP A 215 1.30 -3.36 -21.76
C ASP A 215 1.99 -4.57 -21.12
N PHE A 216 1.58 -4.97 -19.90
CA PHE A 216 2.11 -6.13 -19.17
C PHE A 216 1.22 -7.37 -19.24
N VAL A 217 0.02 -7.26 -19.83
CA VAL A 217 -0.84 -8.43 -20.11
C VAL A 217 -0.20 -9.28 -21.21
N ALA A 218 -0.40 -10.61 -21.15
CA ALA A 218 0.12 -11.51 -22.20
C ALA A 218 -0.12 -10.96 -23.62
N PRO A 219 0.90 -10.96 -24.51
CA PRO A 219 2.07 -11.86 -24.51
C PRO A 219 3.32 -11.37 -23.76
N TYR A 220 3.27 -10.24 -23.04
CA TYR A 220 4.42 -9.78 -22.26
C TYR A 220 4.83 -10.84 -21.23
N LYS A 221 6.13 -11.07 -21.10
CA LYS A 221 6.74 -11.98 -20.12
C LYS A 221 7.99 -11.37 -19.52
N GLU A 222 8.28 -11.74 -18.28
CA GLU A 222 9.54 -11.45 -17.61
C GLU A 222 10.68 -12.31 -18.18
N PRO A 223 11.96 -12.01 -17.87
CA PRO A 223 13.11 -12.77 -18.38
C PRO A 223 13.05 -14.27 -18.09
N ASN A 224 12.41 -14.69 -16.99
CA ASN A 224 12.23 -16.10 -16.65
C ASN A 224 11.04 -16.77 -17.36
N GLY A 225 10.30 -16.03 -18.19
CA GLY A 225 9.14 -16.54 -18.93
C GLY A 225 7.79 -16.43 -18.18
N GLU A 226 7.78 -15.96 -16.93
CA GLU A 226 6.58 -15.76 -16.13
C GLU A 226 5.87 -14.44 -16.46
N ASP A 227 4.64 -14.28 -15.98
CA ASP A 227 3.89 -13.03 -16.06
C ASP A 227 4.50 -11.96 -15.14
N CYS A 228 4.50 -10.71 -15.60
CA CYS A 228 5.03 -9.59 -14.85
C CYS A 228 4.00 -9.06 -13.83
N TYR A 229 4.23 -9.35 -12.56
CA TYR A 229 3.43 -8.79 -11.45
C TYR A 229 4.30 -7.89 -10.59
N TRP A 230 4.19 -6.60 -10.82
CA TRP A 230 4.93 -5.59 -10.07
C TRP A 230 4.44 -5.51 -8.61
N SER A 231 5.37 -5.65 -7.68
CA SER A 231 5.09 -5.74 -6.24
C SER A 231 4.34 -4.51 -5.71
N ARG A 232 4.87 -3.30 -5.92
CA ARG A 232 4.19 -2.07 -5.47
C ARG A 232 2.84 -1.88 -6.14
N GLY A 233 2.69 -2.23 -7.42
CA GLY A 233 1.40 -2.16 -8.11
C GLY A 233 0.33 -3.03 -7.44
N ASN A 234 0.64 -4.30 -7.16
CA ASN A 234 -0.24 -5.18 -6.42
C ASN A 234 -0.45 -4.71 -4.97
N GLY A 235 0.57 -4.09 -4.37
CA GLY A 235 0.46 -3.44 -3.07
C GLY A 235 -0.56 -2.30 -3.06
N TRP A 236 -0.62 -1.49 -4.11
CA TRP A 236 -1.66 -0.47 -4.24
C TRP A 236 -3.05 -1.07 -4.31
N VAL A 237 -3.24 -2.17 -5.02
CA VAL A 237 -4.53 -2.86 -5.08
C VAL A 237 -4.94 -3.37 -3.69
N VAL A 238 -4.01 -3.96 -2.93
CA VAL A 238 -4.25 -4.34 -1.52
C VAL A 238 -4.71 -3.14 -0.70
N ALA A 239 -3.99 -2.00 -0.80
CA ALA A 239 -4.31 -0.80 -0.04
C ALA A 239 -5.68 -0.20 -0.44
N ALA A 240 -6.03 -0.25 -1.73
CA ALA A 240 -7.35 0.16 -2.21
C ALA A 240 -8.47 -0.65 -1.54
N PHE A 241 -8.33 -1.98 -1.52
CA PHE A 241 -9.32 -2.85 -0.86
C PHE A 241 -9.41 -2.58 0.64
N VAL A 242 -8.30 -2.38 1.34
CA VAL A 242 -8.32 -2.01 2.76
C VAL A 242 -9.16 -0.75 2.99
N ARG A 243 -8.89 0.30 2.22
CA ARG A 243 -9.56 1.60 2.41
C ARG A 243 -11.02 1.59 1.95
N VAL A 244 -11.36 0.77 0.96
CA VAL A 244 -12.75 0.57 0.51
C VAL A 244 -13.52 -0.26 1.54
N LEU A 245 -13.02 -1.41 1.94
CA LEU A 245 -13.70 -2.32 2.87
C LEU A 245 -13.85 -1.75 4.28
N ASP A 246 -12.98 -0.79 4.66
CA ASP A 246 -13.09 -0.11 5.96
C ASP A 246 -14.29 0.83 6.07
N MET A 247 -14.80 1.33 4.94
CA MET A 247 -15.85 2.35 4.91
C MET A 247 -17.10 1.95 4.13
N LEU A 248 -16.98 1.11 3.08
CA LEU A 248 -18.12 0.70 2.27
C LEU A 248 -19.15 -0.04 3.12
N PRO A 249 -20.43 0.31 3.06
CA PRO A 249 -21.47 -0.45 3.76
C PRO A 249 -21.47 -1.91 3.34
N LYS A 250 -21.57 -2.83 4.32
CA LYS A 250 -21.64 -4.27 4.03
C LYS A 250 -22.89 -4.68 3.24
N THR A 251 -23.89 -3.79 3.19
CA THR A 251 -25.13 -3.94 2.40
C THR A 251 -24.94 -3.54 0.94
N ASP A 252 -23.79 -2.94 0.57
CA ASP A 252 -23.49 -2.66 -0.83
C ASP A 252 -23.44 -3.97 -1.65
N PRO A 253 -24.08 -4.03 -2.82
CA PRO A 253 -24.17 -5.26 -3.60
C PRO A 253 -22.80 -5.81 -4.05
N HIS A 254 -21.78 -4.97 -4.12
CA HIS A 254 -20.43 -5.32 -4.57
C HIS A 254 -19.45 -5.57 -3.42
N TYR A 255 -19.87 -5.38 -2.16
CA TYR A 255 -19.00 -5.55 -0.98
C TYR A 255 -18.33 -6.93 -0.95
N ASN A 256 -19.08 -7.99 -1.25
CA ASN A 256 -18.56 -9.36 -1.19
C ASN A 256 -17.54 -9.64 -2.32
N GLU A 257 -17.66 -9.00 -3.48
CA GLU A 257 -16.65 -9.12 -4.54
C GLU A 257 -15.33 -8.46 -4.12
N TYR A 258 -15.37 -7.24 -3.62
CA TYR A 258 -14.16 -6.58 -3.09
C TYR A 258 -13.51 -7.39 -1.96
N LEU A 259 -14.32 -7.96 -1.07
CA LEU A 259 -13.83 -8.80 0.02
C LEU A 259 -13.16 -10.08 -0.48
N GLN A 260 -13.72 -10.72 -1.50
CA GLN A 260 -13.15 -11.93 -2.08
C GLN A 260 -11.87 -11.62 -2.83
N ASP A 261 -11.87 -10.56 -3.65
CA ASP A 261 -10.68 -10.12 -4.39
C ASP A 261 -9.52 -9.73 -3.45
N TYR A 262 -9.83 -9.08 -2.34
CA TYR A 262 -8.84 -8.80 -1.30
C TYR A 262 -8.26 -10.08 -0.69
N LYS A 263 -9.10 -11.06 -0.35
CA LYS A 263 -8.64 -12.35 0.21
C LYS A 263 -7.78 -13.13 -0.79
N ASP A 264 -8.21 -13.18 -2.04
CA ASP A 264 -7.52 -13.88 -3.10
C ASP A 264 -6.15 -13.28 -3.37
N LEU A 265 -6.07 -11.96 -3.46
CA LEU A 265 -4.83 -11.24 -3.63
C LEU A 265 -3.87 -11.44 -2.44
N CYS A 266 -4.38 -11.34 -1.20
CA CYS A 266 -3.56 -11.60 -0.02
C CYS A 266 -3.03 -13.05 0.01
N ALA A 267 -3.83 -14.03 -0.38
CA ALA A 267 -3.41 -15.43 -0.45
C ALA A 267 -2.36 -15.68 -1.52
N ALA A 268 -2.48 -15.03 -2.68
CA ALA A 268 -1.49 -15.12 -3.77
C ALA A 268 -0.13 -14.51 -3.41
N ILE A 269 -0.13 -13.38 -2.70
CA ILE A 269 1.11 -12.68 -2.29
C ILE A 269 1.84 -13.39 -1.14
N LEU A 270 1.10 -14.07 -0.25
CA LEU A 270 1.65 -14.65 0.98
C LEU A 270 2.87 -15.57 0.76
N PRO A 271 2.84 -16.56 -0.16
CA PRO A 271 3.95 -17.49 -0.36
C PRO A 271 5.17 -16.85 -1.05
N LEU A 272 5.04 -15.64 -1.58
CA LEU A 272 6.09 -14.96 -2.33
C LEU A 272 7.05 -14.16 -1.44
N GLN A 273 6.87 -14.24 -0.09
CA GLN A 273 7.77 -13.58 0.86
C GLN A 273 9.17 -14.19 0.79
N ARG A 274 10.17 -13.34 0.62
CA ARG A 274 11.59 -13.72 0.62
C ARG A 274 12.04 -14.22 2.00
N THR A 275 13.17 -14.93 2.00
CA THR A 275 13.80 -15.44 3.23
C THR A 275 14.22 -14.32 4.19
N ASP A 276 14.56 -13.12 3.68
CA ASP A 276 14.89 -11.95 4.50
C ASP A 276 13.64 -11.21 5.06
N GLY A 277 12.44 -11.58 4.61
CA GLY A 277 11.17 -11.03 5.10
C GLY A 277 10.54 -9.97 4.22
N LEU A 278 11.22 -9.46 3.21
CA LEU A 278 10.68 -8.51 2.23
C LEU A 278 10.07 -9.26 1.03
N TRP A 279 9.57 -8.53 0.04
CA TRP A 279 9.19 -9.08 -1.26
C TRP A 279 10.08 -8.49 -2.35
N ASN A 280 10.23 -9.23 -3.46
CA ASN A 280 10.94 -8.72 -4.64
C ASN A 280 10.12 -7.66 -5.36
N VAL A 281 10.77 -6.85 -6.17
CA VAL A 281 10.12 -5.87 -7.05
C VAL A 281 9.19 -6.57 -8.04
N SER A 282 9.65 -7.66 -8.68
CA SER A 282 8.81 -8.60 -9.41
C SER A 282 8.38 -9.74 -8.50
N LEU A 283 7.09 -10.06 -8.47
CA LEU A 283 6.54 -11.10 -7.62
C LEU A 283 6.85 -12.51 -8.15
N HIS A 284 6.93 -12.71 -9.46
CA HIS A 284 7.16 -14.01 -10.09
C HIS A 284 8.57 -14.20 -10.62
N ASP A 285 9.38 -13.13 -10.74
CA ASP A 285 10.78 -13.24 -11.12
C ASP A 285 11.71 -12.62 -10.07
N SER A 286 12.20 -13.46 -9.15
CA SER A 286 13.12 -13.01 -8.11
C SER A 286 14.50 -12.60 -8.62
N THR A 287 14.81 -12.88 -9.88
CA THR A 287 16.09 -12.53 -10.54
C THR A 287 16.00 -11.23 -11.31
N HIS A 288 14.80 -10.79 -11.70
CA HIS A 288 14.58 -9.56 -12.42
C HIS A 288 14.54 -8.37 -11.43
N PHE A 289 15.66 -7.68 -11.30
CA PHE A 289 15.88 -6.64 -10.29
C PHE A 289 15.59 -7.14 -8.87
N GLY A 290 16.04 -8.35 -8.56
CA GLY A 290 15.89 -8.96 -7.24
C GLY A 290 16.57 -8.15 -6.15
N GLY A 291 16.17 -8.40 -4.93
CA GLY A 291 16.73 -7.71 -3.77
C GLY A 291 15.65 -7.09 -2.88
N LYS A 292 16.09 -6.22 -1.98
CA LYS A 292 15.19 -5.59 -1.01
C LYS A 292 14.33 -4.53 -1.68
N GLU A 293 13.02 -4.56 -1.41
CA GLU A 293 12.09 -3.52 -1.83
C GLU A 293 11.11 -3.24 -0.70
N MET A 294 11.03 -1.98 -0.28
CA MET A 294 10.29 -1.60 0.92
C MET A 294 8.82 -1.28 0.64
N THR A 295 8.49 -0.66 -0.51
CA THR A 295 7.15 -0.08 -0.71
C THR A 295 6.06 -1.12 -0.91
N GLY A 296 6.26 -2.10 -1.79
CA GLY A 296 5.36 -3.24 -1.94
C GLY A 296 5.26 -4.05 -0.65
N THR A 297 6.42 -4.31 -0.01
CA THR A 297 6.47 -4.97 1.30
C THR A 297 5.59 -4.27 2.34
N ALA A 298 5.70 -2.94 2.47
CA ALA A 298 4.92 -2.17 3.43
C ALA A 298 3.40 -2.25 3.14
N LEU A 299 3.01 -2.16 1.87
CA LEU A 299 1.60 -2.25 1.47
C LEU A 299 1.01 -3.65 1.72
N PHE A 300 1.79 -4.71 1.52
CA PHE A 300 1.36 -6.07 1.87
C PHE A 300 1.19 -6.24 3.37
N VAL A 301 2.15 -5.74 4.16
CA VAL A 301 2.04 -5.73 5.63
C VAL A 301 0.82 -4.94 6.09
N TYR A 302 0.54 -3.77 5.47
CA TYR A 302 -0.66 -2.98 5.73
C TYR A 302 -1.93 -3.80 5.53
N GLY A 303 -2.04 -4.45 4.36
CA GLY A 303 -3.19 -5.30 4.05
C GLY A 303 -3.33 -6.47 5.02
N PHE A 304 -2.28 -7.26 5.19
CA PHE A 304 -2.32 -8.44 6.05
C PHE A 304 -2.68 -8.10 7.51
N ALA A 305 -2.08 -7.03 8.05
CA ALA A 305 -2.37 -6.60 9.41
C ALA A 305 -3.82 -6.10 9.58
N TYR A 306 -4.32 -5.32 8.60
CA TYR A 306 -5.72 -4.92 8.54
C TYR A 306 -6.66 -6.14 8.54
N GLY A 307 -6.38 -7.13 7.69
CA GLY A 307 -7.19 -8.34 7.59
C GLY A 307 -7.28 -9.11 8.89
N ILE A 308 -6.17 -9.22 9.65
CA ILE A 308 -6.18 -9.80 11.00
C ILE A 308 -7.00 -8.92 11.95
N ASN A 309 -6.78 -7.61 11.95
CA ASN A 309 -7.47 -6.68 12.86
C ASN A 309 -8.99 -6.68 12.66
N LYS A 310 -9.45 -6.94 11.43
CA LYS A 310 -10.89 -7.05 11.09
C LYS A 310 -11.45 -8.48 11.16
N GLY A 311 -10.62 -9.48 11.48
CA GLY A 311 -11.04 -10.89 11.52
C GLY A 311 -11.33 -11.50 10.15
N ILE A 312 -10.76 -10.92 9.08
CA ILE A 312 -10.92 -11.38 7.69
C ILE A 312 -9.87 -12.44 7.33
N LEU A 313 -8.64 -12.27 7.80
CA LEU A 313 -7.51 -13.16 7.55
C LEU A 313 -7.14 -13.93 8.81
N ASP A 314 -6.71 -15.20 8.63
CA ASP A 314 -6.30 -16.05 9.76
C ASP A 314 -4.99 -15.54 10.38
N LYS A 315 -5.08 -15.14 11.63
CA LYS A 315 -3.95 -14.65 12.42
C LYS A 315 -2.79 -15.65 12.50
N LYS A 316 -3.07 -16.95 12.59
CA LYS A 316 -2.03 -17.99 12.70
C LYS A 316 -1.17 -18.07 11.45
N ILE A 317 -1.77 -17.79 10.29
CA ILE A 317 -1.11 -17.84 8.98
C ILE A 317 -0.36 -16.53 8.72
N TYR A 318 -1.01 -15.39 8.88
CA TYR A 318 -0.49 -14.11 8.41
C TYR A 318 0.41 -13.38 9.43
N GLN A 319 0.20 -13.56 10.75
CA GLN A 319 0.98 -12.83 11.75
C GLN A 319 2.49 -13.15 11.74
N PRO A 320 2.95 -14.41 11.55
CA PRO A 320 4.38 -14.68 11.42
C PRO A 320 5.03 -13.95 10.25
N VAL A 321 4.34 -13.89 9.11
CA VAL A 321 4.77 -13.20 7.89
C VAL A 321 4.86 -11.69 8.13
N ILE A 322 3.86 -11.09 8.76
CA ILE A 322 3.86 -9.67 9.16
C ILE A 322 5.02 -9.36 10.11
N ASN A 323 5.21 -10.18 11.14
CA ASN A 323 6.29 -9.96 12.11
C ASN A 323 7.66 -9.98 11.42
N LYS A 324 7.87 -10.92 10.52
CA LYS A 324 9.09 -11.07 9.74
C LYS A 324 9.34 -9.86 8.87
N ALA A 325 8.32 -9.42 8.12
CA ALA A 325 8.41 -8.26 7.23
C ALA A 325 8.63 -6.95 7.99
N TRP A 326 7.85 -6.71 9.05
CA TRP A 326 8.00 -5.49 9.85
C TRP A 326 9.38 -5.38 10.48
N ASN A 327 9.88 -6.46 11.10
CA ASN A 327 11.22 -6.48 11.69
C ASN A 327 12.31 -6.27 10.63
N ALA A 328 12.16 -6.85 9.44
CA ALA A 328 13.08 -6.66 8.32
C ALA A 328 13.06 -5.19 7.83
N MET A 329 11.89 -4.59 7.63
CA MET A 329 11.79 -3.17 7.23
C MET A 329 12.46 -2.27 8.26
N VAL A 330 12.19 -2.46 9.56
CA VAL A 330 12.78 -1.62 10.62
C VAL A 330 14.29 -1.81 10.69
N LYS A 331 14.80 -3.05 10.56
CA LYS A 331 16.23 -3.35 10.63
C LYS A 331 17.00 -2.90 9.40
N ASP A 332 16.43 -3.17 8.22
CA ASP A 332 17.18 -3.10 6.96
C ASP A 332 16.87 -1.85 6.13
N CYS A 333 15.71 -1.21 6.36
CA CYS A 333 15.30 -0.05 5.58
C CYS A 333 15.33 1.27 6.36
N VAL A 334 15.10 1.23 7.69
CA VAL A 334 15.13 2.45 8.52
C VAL A 334 16.55 2.74 8.98
N GLN A 335 17.07 3.90 8.61
CA GLN A 335 18.40 4.36 9.07
C GLN A 335 18.35 4.96 10.48
N PRO A 336 19.50 5.06 11.18
CA PRO A 336 19.56 5.64 12.53
C PRO A 336 19.04 7.08 12.62
N ASN A 337 19.15 7.87 11.55
CA ASN A 337 18.64 9.24 11.47
C ASN A 337 17.14 9.30 11.09
N GLY A 338 16.52 8.16 10.74
CA GLY A 338 15.12 8.07 10.31
C GLY A 338 14.90 8.10 8.80
N PHE A 339 15.94 8.25 7.97
CA PHE A 339 15.80 8.09 6.51
C PHE A 339 15.35 6.66 6.19
N LEU A 340 14.49 6.52 5.18
CA LEU A 340 13.92 5.24 4.77
C LEU A 340 14.52 4.84 3.40
N GLY A 341 15.39 3.84 3.42
CA GLY A 341 16.03 3.32 2.22
C GLY A 341 15.26 2.18 1.55
N TRP A 342 15.81 1.65 0.48
CA TRP A 342 15.24 0.56 -0.33
C TRP A 342 13.86 0.89 -0.90
N VAL A 343 13.58 2.16 -1.15
CA VAL A 343 12.37 2.63 -1.80
C VAL A 343 12.61 2.64 -3.31
N GLN A 344 11.82 1.86 -4.05
CA GLN A 344 11.84 1.92 -5.50
C GLN A 344 11.31 3.27 -5.96
N GLY A 345 12.01 3.95 -6.87
CA GLY A 345 11.56 5.19 -7.48
C GLY A 345 10.23 5.05 -8.22
N THR A 346 9.63 6.18 -8.64
CA THR A 346 8.37 6.16 -9.39
C THR A 346 8.51 5.39 -10.70
N GLY A 347 7.45 4.70 -11.09
CA GLY A 347 7.48 3.86 -12.29
C GLY A 347 6.25 2.98 -12.41
N LYS A 348 6.34 1.99 -13.31
CA LYS A 348 5.25 1.06 -13.64
C LYS A 348 5.69 -0.41 -13.72
N GLU A 349 6.98 -0.68 -13.58
CA GLU A 349 7.55 -2.00 -13.77
C GLU A 349 8.80 -2.23 -12.90
N PRO A 350 9.31 -3.48 -12.81
CA PRO A 350 10.45 -3.81 -11.96
C PRO A 350 11.72 -3.01 -12.23
N LYS A 351 12.01 -2.63 -13.48
CA LYS A 351 13.24 -1.89 -13.85
C LYS A 351 13.19 -0.41 -13.49
N ASP A 352 12.01 0.17 -13.31
CA ASP A 352 11.88 1.59 -13.05
C ASP A 352 12.41 1.97 -11.66
N GLY A 353 13.03 3.14 -11.56
CA GLY A 353 13.59 3.64 -10.30
C GLY A 353 14.72 2.79 -9.73
N GLN A 354 15.40 2.02 -10.57
CA GLN A 354 16.57 1.24 -10.20
C GLN A 354 17.88 2.06 -10.33
N PRO A 355 18.95 1.70 -9.63
CA PRO A 355 19.04 0.67 -8.59
C PRO A 355 18.42 1.11 -7.26
N LEU A 356 17.85 0.16 -6.51
CA LEU A 356 17.47 0.41 -5.12
C LEU A 356 18.71 0.45 -4.24
N SER A 357 18.70 1.33 -3.25
CA SER A 357 19.80 1.41 -2.30
C SER A 357 19.32 1.74 -0.88
N TYR A 358 20.21 1.51 0.09
CA TYR A 358 19.95 1.81 1.48
C TYR A 358 20.01 3.31 1.78
N ASP A 359 20.86 4.06 1.09
CA ASP A 359 21.30 5.40 1.45
C ASP A 359 20.69 6.53 0.60
N LYS A 360 19.94 6.18 -0.45
CA LYS A 360 19.27 7.16 -1.32
C LYS A 360 18.01 6.63 -1.94
N GLN A 361 17.18 7.54 -2.42
CA GLN A 361 16.04 7.26 -3.28
C GLN A 361 16.27 7.88 -4.65
N PRO A 362 15.84 7.24 -5.73
CA PRO A 362 16.03 7.76 -7.08
C PRO A 362 15.26 9.06 -7.36
N ASP A 363 14.10 9.27 -6.70
CA ASP A 363 13.24 10.43 -6.88
C ASP A 363 12.50 10.83 -5.58
N PHE A 364 11.17 10.65 -5.46
CA PHE A 364 10.40 11.09 -4.30
C PHE A 364 10.65 10.25 -3.05
N GLU A 365 10.73 10.90 -1.89
CA GLU A 365 10.90 10.25 -0.59
C GLU A 365 9.56 9.94 0.11
N ASP A 366 8.51 10.64 -0.25
CA ASP A 366 7.29 10.78 0.52
C ASP A 366 6.36 9.57 0.48
N TYR A 367 6.05 9.01 -0.70
CA TYR A 367 5.11 7.88 -0.78
C TYR A 367 5.62 6.61 -0.09
N GLY A 368 6.93 6.38 -0.14
CA GLY A 368 7.54 5.24 0.56
C GLY A 368 7.33 5.34 2.07
N LEU A 369 7.54 6.52 2.63
CA LEU A 369 7.25 6.79 4.04
C LEU A 369 5.75 6.62 4.33
N GLY A 370 4.87 7.12 3.44
CA GLY A 370 3.43 6.92 3.57
C GLY A 370 3.05 5.45 3.70
N CYS A 371 3.59 4.58 2.82
CA CYS A 371 3.38 3.13 2.88
C CYS A 371 3.85 2.53 4.21
N PHE A 372 5.05 2.92 4.69
CA PHE A 372 5.60 2.45 5.96
C PHE A 372 4.73 2.85 7.15
N LEU A 373 4.23 4.08 7.18
CA LEU A 373 3.35 4.58 8.25
C LEU A 373 1.98 3.89 8.23
N LEU A 374 1.41 3.64 7.06
CA LEU A 374 0.18 2.84 6.91
C LEU A 374 0.38 1.43 7.47
N ALA A 375 1.46 0.74 7.09
CA ALA A 375 1.81 -0.57 7.63
C ALA A 375 1.96 -0.54 9.14
N GLY A 376 2.74 0.40 9.66
CA GLY A 376 2.99 0.55 11.09
C GLY A 376 1.72 0.80 11.90
N SER A 377 0.77 1.56 11.37
CA SER A 377 -0.50 1.82 12.05
C SER A 377 -1.31 0.54 12.26
N GLU A 378 -1.36 -0.37 11.28
CA GLU A 378 -2.08 -1.63 11.41
C GLU A 378 -1.30 -2.66 12.23
N VAL A 379 0.04 -2.71 12.11
CA VAL A 379 0.89 -3.55 12.97
C VAL A 379 0.77 -3.15 14.45
N TYR A 380 0.67 -1.85 14.75
CA TYR A 380 0.46 -1.34 16.11
C TYR A 380 -0.86 -1.85 16.74
N LYS A 381 -1.90 -2.03 15.93
CA LYS A 381 -3.23 -2.48 16.37
C LYS A 381 -3.29 -4.00 16.64
N LEU A 382 -2.36 -4.79 16.12
CA LEU A 382 -2.34 -6.26 16.31
C LEU A 382 -2.29 -6.63 17.80
N LYS A 383 -3.23 -7.52 18.21
CA LYS A 383 -3.34 -8.06 19.57
C LYS A 383 -2.46 -9.27 19.81
#